data_ab24d1060b3743aed3d957bfc9e8d329
#
_entry.id   ab24d1060b3743aed3d957bfc9e8d329
#
_cell.length_a   1.000
_cell.length_b   1.000
_cell.length_c   1.000
_cell.angle_alpha   90.00
_cell.angle_beta   90.00
_cell.angle_gamma   90.00
#
_symmetry.space_group_name_H-M   'P 1'
#
loop_
_entity.id
_entity.type
_entity.pdbx_description
1 polymer ?
#
loop_
_entity_poly.entity_id
_entity_poly.type
_entity_poly.pdbx_seq_one_letter_code
_entity_poly.pdbx_strand_id
1 'polypeptide(L)'
;MKLHHQFLLLHSQYGQHSEVQITLDELATTFECTHRNALNLITRMTEQGWIKWSSQRGRGRRSTLTFSIQPEEIAIESMMQTIQRKDIQQTLTEIRQYAQSSTLENRVQDWLFGYFGPHSEIQRNRQVDTLRLPIRQQIHTVDPLYMNLLAESFVSSHIFDGLVRQASHSQQIIPHLAHAWEVNEQRTVWTFFLRKEVMFHHGQMMTADDIVYTFQRLMETSQPMLYRFIAKQIQSVHALNNNTVQIILKQPSELFLPFLCTSRAAIVPNGLNRRGEELFGVKPSGTGPFRMVEMSKDNCVLEVFKPHFQGRAHLDQVEIIHIPWNVAPDQLEQPDRQSPFHMMHQHTSGSASEQGAWSQMHSPVTVRKFVTYNTRKEGLLRDPHIRAHISRCLQYAREAESLAITSTIFENSSDHIENYTENNSTTNNNTSSASHDSLDMNSRSNYSYPKKLHPELDQATIAQIAETPLRILTIPQYRKDAHWIADTLQQAGYQCNVVSTPVEQFKGSVRMESDLIVFSLTRDQDEQLRLFDLYRTLAGHVEHHTVIDIEHLLEQIQRQPDPLIRTQYFQQIEDRLLAEYQLHILYEKPFQTTYLPSVRGVTFNSQGWVDLRHIWFPPKL
;
A
#
# COMPACT_ATOMS: atom_id res chain seq x y z
N MET A 1 15.99 1.51 27.77
CA MET A 1 16.64 1.25 26.46
C MET A 1 18.10 0.86 26.57
N LYS A 2 19.02 1.70 27.05
CA LYS A 2 20.43 1.27 27.12
C LYS A 2 20.67 -0.03 27.90
N LEU A 3 19.90 -0.32 28.97
CA LEU A 3 20.09 -1.53 29.76
C LEU A 3 19.57 -2.77 29.02
N HIS A 4 18.39 -2.70 28.38
CA HIS A 4 17.84 -3.80 27.56
C HIS A 4 18.80 -4.14 26.40
N HIS A 5 19.30 -3.14 25.69
CA HIS A 5 20.27 -3.33 24.62
C HIS A 5 21.55 -4.01 25.11
N GLN A 6 22.08 -3.59 26.25
CA GLN A 6 23.28 -4.22 26.85
C GLN A 6 23.02 -5.66 27.29
N PHE A 7 21.82 -5.96 27.78
CA PHE A 7 21.44 -7.34 28.10
C PHE A 7 21.37 -8.22 26.86
N LEU A 8 20.72 -7.74 25.79
CA LEU A 8 20.61 -8.49 24.52
C LEU A 8 22.00 -8.72 23.89
N LEU A 9 22.90 -7.71 23.95
CA LEU A 9 24.28 -7.85 23.51
C LEU A 9 25.03 -8.91 24.32
N LEU A 10 24.89 -8.90 25.66
CA LEU A 10 25.50 -9.88 26.54
C LEU A 10 24.97 -11.29 26.26
N HIS A 11 23.65 -11.41 26.09
CA HIS A 11 23.02 -12.70 25.80
C HIS A 11 23.40 -13.25 24.43
N SER A 12 23.51 -12.40 23.39
CA SER A 12 23.92 -12.85 22.04
C SER A 12 25.33 -13.43 22.02
N GLN A 13 26.20 -12.94 22.91
CA GLN A 13 27.59 -13.37 22.97
C GLN A 13 27.81 -14.59 23.88
N TYR A 14 27.02 -14.71 24.95
CA TYR A 14 27.24 -15.72 26.01
C TYR A 14 26.02 -16.60 26.31
N GLY A 15 24.86 -16.32 25.74
CA GLY A 15 23.58 -16.96 26.07
C GLY A 15 23.44 -18.43 25.62
N GLN A 16 24.43 -18.99 24.92
CA GLN A 16 24.40 -20.40 24.49
C GLN A 16 24.60 -21.37 25.66
N HIS A 17 25.05 -20.91 26.83
CA HIS A 17 25.30 -21.69 28.02
C HIS A 17 24.45 -21.18 29.18
N SER A 18 23.90 -22.11 29.97
CA SER A 18 23.10 -21.78 31.16
C SER A 18 23.90 -21.05 32.23
N GLU A 19 25.19 -21.29 32.30
CA GLU A 19 26.12 -20.70 33.26
C GLU A 19 27.44 -20.38 32.58
N VAL A 20 27.89 -19.14 32.70
CA VAL A 20 29.08 -18.60 31.99
C VAL A 20 30.11 -18.10 33.02
N GLN A 21 31.36 -18.51 32.85
CA GLN A 21 32.50 -17.98 33.61
C GLN A 21 33.14 -16.82 32.84
N ILE A 22 33.01 -15.61 33.37
CA ILE A 22 33.43 -14.38 32.67
C ILE A 22 34.21 -13.44 33.60
N THR A 23 35.17 -12.73 33.03
CA THR A 23 35.95 -11.69 33.74
C THR A 23 35.32 -10.30 33.57
N LEU A 24 35.70 -9.38 34.46
CA LEU A 24 35.25 -7.98 34.34
C LEU A 24 35.83 -7.27 33.08
N ASP A 25 37.03 -7.71 32.64
CA ASP A 25 37.65 -7.21 31.39
C ASP A 25 36.87 -7.63 30.18
N GLU A 26 36.43 -8.91 30.09
CA GLU A 26 35.59 -9.40 29.00
C GLU A 26 34.23 -8.67 28.97
N LEU A 27 33.60 -8.45 30.13
CA LEU A 27 32.36 -7.66 30.22
C LEU A 27 32.55 -6.22 29.78
N ALA A 28 33.65 -5.56 30.19
CA ALA A 28 33.95 -4.20 29.79
C ALA A 28 34.17 -4.09 28.27
N THR A 29 34.79 -5.10 27.67
CA THR A 29 34.97 -5.20 26.21
C THR A 29 33.65 -5.41 25.51
N THR A 30 32.80 -6.34 25.98
CA THR A 30 31.46 -6.61 25.42
C THR A 30 30.58 -5.37 25.46
N PHE A 31 30.61 -4.62 26.54
CA PHE A 31 29.79 -3.41 26.72
C PHE A 31 30.44 -2.15 26.14
N GLU A 32 31.65 -2.24 25.59
CA GLU A 32 32.43 -1.11 25.09
C GLU A 32 32.53 0.03 26.13
N CYS A 33 32.81 -0.32 27.39
CA CYS A 33 32.80 0.63 28.49
C CYS A 33 33.87 0.35 29.55
N THR A 34 33.98 1.24 30.54
CA THR A 34 34.92 1.05 31.66
C THR A 34 34.44 -0.06 32.60
N HIS A 35 35.38 -0.71 33.34
CA HIS A 35 35.07 -1.73 34.34
C HIS A 35 34.02 -1.30 35.38
N ARG A 36 34.12 -0.01 35.80
CA ARG A 36 33.13 0.57 36.74
C ARG A 36 31.74 0.63 36.15
N ASN A 37 31.63 0.97 34.87
CA ASN A 37 30.35 1.04 34.20
C ASN A 37 29.79 -0.38 33.90
N ALA A 38 30.64 -1.33 33.48
CA ALA A 38 30.27 -2.72 33.28
C ALA A 38 29.72 -3.33 34.58
N LEU A 39 30.37 -3.12 35.72
CA LEU A 39 29.89 -3.58 37.03
C LEU A 39 28.53 -2.94 37.38
N ASN A 40 28.33 -1.65 37.10
CA ASN A 40 27.08 -0.97 37.35
C ASN A 40 25.94 -1.54 36.46
N LEU A 41 26.22 -1.86 35.19
CA LEU A 41 25.25 -2.53 34.31
C LEU A 41 24.86 -3.91 34.80
N ILE A 42 25.83 -4.73 35.19
CA ILE A 42 25.59 -6.09 35.79
C ILE A 42 24.78 -5.96 37.08
N THR A 43 25.11 -5.04 37.98
CA THR A 43 24.35 -4.80 39.20
C THR A 43 22.91 -4.46 38.91
N ARG A 44 22.64 -3.54 37.97
CA ARG A 44 21.29 -3.16 37.58
C ARG A 44 20.52 -4.31 36.94
N MET A 45 21.15 -5.14 36.07
CA MET A 45 20.52 -6.32 35.49
C MET A 45 20.20 -7.38 36.58
N THR A 46 21.05 -7.48 37.60
CA THR A 46 20.80 -8.37 38.75
C THR A 46 19.64 -7.87 39.62
N GLU A 47 19.58 -6.55 39.89
CA GLU A 47 18.49 -5.91 40.62
C GLU A 47 17.13 -6.07 39.91
N GLN A 48 17.14 -6.08 38.57
CA GLN A 48 15.95 -6.34 37.75
C GLN A 48 15.60 -7.85 37.67
N GLY A 49 16.45 -8.71 38.21
CA GLY A 49 16.26 -10.17 38.18
C GLY A 49 16.58 -10.82 36.82
N TRP A 50 17.18 -10.08 35.87
CA TRP A 50 17.48 -10.58 34.53
C TRP A 50 18.62 -11.58 34.50
N ILE A 51 19.58 -11.41 35.40
CA ILE A 51 20.75 -12.26 35.55
C ILE A 51 21.04 -12.53 37.03
N LYS A 52 21.74 -13.61 37.29
CA LYS A 52 22.40 -13.87 38.57
C LYS A 52 23.90 -13.68 38.41
N TRP A 53 24.50 -12.90 39.29
CA TRP A 53 25.90 -12.59 39.26
C TRP A 53 26.57 -13.01 40.57
N SER A 54 27.54 -13.96 40.51
CA SER A 54 28.37 -14.38 41.64
C SER A 54 29.81 -13.91 41.41
N SER A 55 30.20 -12.85 42.10
CA SER A 55 31.54 -12.25 41.98
C SER A 55 32.59 -13.02 42.74
N GLN A 56 33.73 -13.32 42.09
CA GLN A 56 34.92 -13.80 42.78
C GLN A 56 35.92 -12.65 42.98
N ARG A 57 36.43 -12.48 44.23
CA ARG A 57 37.40 -11.44 44.55
C ARG A 57 38.83 -11.83 44.09
N GLY A 58 39.48 -10.95 43.32
CA GLY A 58 40.87 -11.10 42.88
C GLY A 58 41.06 -10.68 41.42
N ARG A 59 42.23 -10.08 41.09
CA ARG A 59 42.58 -9.69 39.72
C ARG A 59 42.59 -10.92 38.79
N GLY A 60 41.83 -10.90 37.67
CA GLY A 60 41.80 -11.99 36.69
C GLY A 60 40.97 -13.21 37.06
N ARG A 61 40.25 -13.21 38.23
CA ARG A 61 39.34 -14.31 38.56
C ARG A 61 38.02 -14.23 37.80
N ARG A 62 37.57 -15.33 37.29
CA ARG A 62 36.31 -15.46 36.57
C ARG A 62 35.14 -15.52 37.55
N SER A 63 34.16 -14.66 37.33
CA SER A 63 32.89 -14.60 38.04
C SER A 63 31.84 -15.39 37.27
N THR A 64 30.81 -15.87 37.95
CA THR A 64 29.74 -16.66 37.35
C THR A 64 28.56 -15.78 36.98
N LEU A 65 28.14 -15.83 35.71
CA LEU A 65 26.96 -15.20 35.16
C LEU A 65 25.95 -16.27 34.77
N THR A 66 24.70 -16.12 35.22
CA THR A 66 23.58 -16.97 34.80
C THR A 66 22.44 -16.10 34.33
N PHE A 67 21.90 -16.38 33.13
CA PHE A 67 20.71 -15.70 32.61
C PHE A 67 19.45 -16.24 33.30
N SER A 68 18.63 -15.36 33.87
CA SER A 68 17.40 -15.72 34.58
C SER A 68 16.15 -15.50 33.75
N ILE A 69 16.25 -14.70 32.70
CA ILE A 69 15.15 -14.32 31.80
C ILE A 69 15.58 -14.60 30.36
N GLN A 70 14.63 -14.97 29.53
CA GLN A 70 14.86 -15.19 28.11
C GLN A 70 15.06 -13.84 27.40
N PRO A 71 15.94 -13.73 26.38
CA PRO A 71 16.19 -12.50 25.66
C PRO A 71 14.93 -11.96 24.97
N GLU A 72 13.99 -12.85 24.63
CA GLU A 72 12.70 -12.53 24.04
C GLU A 72 11.84 -11.63 24.95
N GLU A 73 11.83 -11.89 26.26
CA GLU A 73 11.06 -11.09 27.22
C GLU A 73 11.61 -9.67 27.34
N ILE A 74 12.94 -9.56 27.39
CA ILE A 74 13.63 -8.26 27.44
C ILE A 74 13.47 -7.49 26.12
N ALA A 75 13.50 -8.19 24.98
CA ALA A 75 13.28 -7.58 23.67
C ALA A 75 11.86 -7.02 23.56
N ILE A 76 10.85 -7.77 24.00
CA ILE A 76 9.45 -7.33 24.04
C ILE A 76 9.29 -6.11 24.97
N GLU A 77 9.86 -6.15 26.17
CA GLU A 77 9.79 -5.03 27.11
C GLU A 77 10.45 -3.75 26.54
N SER A 78 11.63 -3.88 25.94
CA SER A 78 12.32 -2.80 25.24
C SER A 78 11.47 -2.19 24.14
N MET A 79 10.83 -3.06 23.33
CA MET A 79 9.97 -2.65 22.24
C MET A 79 8.72 -1.93 22.75
N MET A 80 8.06 -2.44 23.81
CA MET A 80 6.92 -1.76 24.45
C MET A 80 7.27 -0.34 24.91
N GLN A 81 8.42 -0.19 25.56
CA GLN A 81 8.89 1.13 26.01
C GLN A 81 9.19 2.08 24.84
N THR A 82 9.65 1.55 23.71
CA THR A 82 10.01 2.37 22.54
C THR A 82 8.78 2.76 21.73
N ILE A 83 7.82 1.85 21.60
CA ILE A 83 6.54 2.18 20.96
C ILE A 83 5.81 3.27 21.75
N GLN A 84 5.82 3.20 23.07
CA GLN A 84 5.30 4.26 23.93
C GLN A 84 6.04 5.61 23.71
N ARG A 85 7.31 5.57 23.32
CA ARG A 85 8.13 6.74 22.98
C ARG A 85 8.07 7.11 21.49
N LYS A 86 7.32 6.37 20.65
CA LYS A 86 7.13 6.61 19.22
C LYS A 86 8.38 6.40 18.35
N ASP A 87 9.35 5.58 18.78
CA ASP A 87 10.57 5.28 18.02
C ASP A 87 10.68 3.77 17.72
N ILE A 88 9.73 3.30 16.89
CA ILE A 88 9.57 1.86 16.56
C ILE A 88 10.71 1.36 15.66
N GLN A 89 11.21 2.18 14.74
CA GLN A 89 12.19 1.74 13.74
C GLN A 89 13.54 1.36 14.35
N GLN A 90 14.02 2.19 15.27
CA GLN A 90 15.30 1.93 15.93
C GLN A 90 15.25 0.62 16.72
N THR A 91 14.15 0.38 17.41
CA THR A 91 13.99 -0.83 18.24
C THR A 91 13.89 -2.11 17.44
N LEU A 92 13.12 -2.12 16.33
CA LEU A 92 13.04 -3.28 15.46
C LEU A 92 14.38 -3.61 14.80
N THR A 93 15.18 -2.59 14.49
CA THR A 93 16.53 -2.77 13.94
C THR A 93 17.49 -3.35 15.01
N GLU A 94 17.43 -2.84 16.22
CA GLU A 94 18.24 -3.32 17.35
C GLU A 94 17.87 -4.76 17.75
N ILE A 95 16.56 -5.09 17.80
CA ILE A 95 16.08 -6.44 18.11
C ILE A 95 16.55 -7.44 17.04
N ARG A 96 16.47 -7.10 15.77
CA ARG A 96 16.96 -7.98 14.68
C ARG A 96 18.46 -8.23 14.74
N GLN A 97 19.24 -7.24 15.15
CA GLN A 97 20.69 -7.37 15.25
C GLN A 97 21.10 -8.36 16.36
N TYR A 98 20.29 -8.48 17.43
CA TYR A 98 20.62 -9.29 18.62
C TYR A 98 19.78 -10.57 18.78
N ALA A 99 18.69 -10.72 18.06
CA ALA A 99 17.82 -11.89 18.13
C ALA A 99 18.01 -12.79 16.91
N GLN A 100 18.71 -13.89 17.07
CA GLN A 100 18.93 -14.89 16.00
C GLN A 100 17.89 -16.02 16.01
N SER A 101 16.78 -15.92 16.77
CA SER A 101 15.80 -16.98 16.87
C SER A 101 14.46 -16.64 16.22
N SER A 102 13.91 -17.59 15.44
CA SER A 102 12.60 -17.50 14.81
C SER A 102 11.43 -17.35 15.80
N THR A 103 11.62 -17.81 17.03
CA THR A 103 10.64 -17.68 18.13
C THR A 103 10.46 -16.24 18.60
N LEU A 104 11.51 -15.42 18.56
CA LEU A 104 11.42 -14.01 18.91
C LEU A 104 10.61 -13.23 17.86
N GLU A 105 10.84 -13.47 16.57
CA GLU A 105 10.10 -12.81 15.50
C GLU A 105 8.60 -13.09 15.61
N ASN A 106 8.20 -14.32 15.90
CA ASN A 106 6.80 -14.68 16.07
C ASN A 106 6.17 -14.00 17.29
N ARG A 107 6.83 -13.98 18.46
CA ARG A 107 6.33 -13.31 19.66
C ARG A 107 6.23 -11.80 19.52
N VAL A 108 7.18 -11.18 18.83
CA VAL A 108 7.14 -9.74 18.49
C VAL A 108 5.98 -9.45 17.56
N GLN A 109 5.72 -10.31 16.57
CA GLN A 109 4.55 -10.20 15.71
C GLN A 109 3.25 -10.34 16.50
N ASP A 110 3.13 -11.35 17.38
CA ASP A 110 1.93 -11.56 18.21
C ASP A 110 1.63 -10.35 19.08
N TRP A 111 2.67 -9.78 19.69
CA TRP A 111 2.50 -8.58 20.49
C TRP A 111 2.12 -7.35 19.65
N LEU A 112 2.71 -7.16 18.48
CA LEU A 112 2.33 -6.09 17.55
C LEU A 112 0.85 -6.21 17.17
N PHE A 113 0.34 -7.42 16.96
CA PHE A 113 -1.08 -7.66 16.70
C PHE A 113 -1.98 -7.27 17.88
N GLY A 114 -1.56 -7.52 19.11
CA GLY A 114 -2.28 -7.05 20.30
C GLY A 114 -2.26 -5.52 20.49
N TYR A 115 -1.25 -4.84 19.93
CA TYR A 115 -1.12 -3.39 19.99
C TYR A 115 -2.00 -2.67 18.93
N PHE A 116 -2.20 -3.29 17.78
CA PHE A 116 -3.04 -2.75 16.71
C PHE A 116 -4.51 -3.15 16.89
N GLY A 117 -5.40 -2.45 16.19
CA GLY A 117 -6.83 -2.69 16.25
C GLY A 117 -7.58 -1.76 17.20
N PRO A 118 -8.75 -2.20 17.73
CA PRO A 118 -9.65 -1.37 18.51
C PRO A 118 -9.20 -1.21 19.96
N HIS A 119 -9.17 0.03 20.45
CA HIS A 119 -8.88 0.37 21.84
C HIS A 119 -9.94 1.31 22.37
N SER A 120 -10.53 0.97 23.52
CA SER A 120 -11.49 1.84 24.22
C SER A 120 -10.98 2.12 25.62
N GLU A 121 -10.78 3.39 25.94
CA GLU A 121 -10.28 3.85 27.23
C GLU A 121 -11.24 4.87 27.84
N ILE A 122 -11.37 4.89 29.16
CA ILE A 122 -12.14 5.92 29.86
C ILE A 122 -11.18 7.05 30.24
N GLN A 123 -11.31 8.19 29.56
CA GLN A 123 -10.56 9.41 29.84
C GLN A 123 -11.51 10.49 30.36
N ARG A 124 -11.27 11.00 31.57
CA ARG A 124 -12.09 12.09 32.18
C ARG A 124 -13.58 11.79 32.13
N ASN A 125 -14.01 10.61 32.55
CA ASN A 125 -15.39 10.12 32.52
C ASN A 125 -16.05 10.01 31.14
N ARG A 126 -15.27 9.97 30.08
CA ARG A 126 -15.74 9.77 28.72
C ARG A 126 -15.00 8.59 28.09
N GLN A 127 -15.74 7.72 27.42
CA GLN A 127 -15.15 6.68 26.57
C GLN A 127 -14.50 7.33 25.34
N VAL A 128 -13.26 6.97 25.07
CA VAL A 128 -12.49 7.37 23.89
C VAL A 128 -12.17 6.12 23.10
N ASP A 129 -12.70 6.06 21.89
CA ASP A 129 -12.50 4.92 20.97
C ASP A 129 -11.40 5.26 19.97
N THR A 130 -10.28 4.53 20.07
CA THR A 130 -9.10 4.70 19.23
C THR A 130 -8.88 3.46 18.38
N LEU A 131 -8.70 3.66 17.07
CA LEU A 131 -8.28 2.61 16.12
C LEU A 131 -6.80 2.79 15.80
N ARG A 132 -5.98 1.76 16.05
CA ARG A 132 -4.54 1.72 15.70
C ARG A 132 -4.33 0.89 14.46
N LEU A 133 -3.76 1.50 13.42
CA LEU A 133 -3.53 0.89 12.11
C LEU A 133 -2.04 0.83 11.78
N PRO A 134 -1.47 -0.34 11.46
CA PRO A 134 -0.13 -0.44 10.91
C PRO A 134 -0.15 -0.10 9.42
N ILE A 135 0.86 0.62 8.94
CA ILE A 135 1.09 0.84 7.51
C ILE A 135 2.52 0.49 7.12
N ARG A 136 2.70 0.08 5.86
CA ARG A 136 4.02 -0.27 5.30
C ARG A 136 4.71 0.89 4.59
N GLN A 137 3.92 1.82 4.07
CA GLN A 137 4.42 2.99 3.36
C GLN A 137 4.54 4.16 4.34
N GLN A 138 5.70 4.78 4.38
CA GLN A 138 5.89 6.02 5.13
C GLN A 138 5.07 7.13 4.50
N ILE A 139 4.40 7.95 5.33
CA ILE A 139 3.63 9.11 4.89
C ILE A 139 4.56 10.33 4.94
N HIS A 140 4.79 10.96 3.80
CA HIS A 140 5.63 12.15 3.72
C HIS A 140 4.80 13.43 3.64
N THR A 141 3.66 13.37 2.97
CA THR A 141 2.75 14.49 2.81
C THR A 141 1.33 14.00 2.62
N VAL A 142 0.37 14.79 3.08
CA VAL A 142 -1.05 14.56 2.78
C VAL A 142 -1.66 15.71 1.97
N ASP A 143 -0.82 16.64 1.49
CA ASP A 143 -1.29 17.69 0.57
C ASP A 143 -1.81 17.05 -0.73
N PRO A 144 -3.09 17.30 -1.10
CA PRO A 144 -3.70 16.77 -2.31
C PRO A 144 -2.86 16.99 -3.57
N LEU A 145 -2.12 18.07 -3.63
CA LEU A 145 -1.30 18.42 -4.79
C LEU A 145 -0.03 17.58 -4.93
N TYR A 146 0.61 17.20 -3.81
CA TYR A 146 1.96 16.60 -3.79
C TYR A 146 2.00 15.12 -3.38
N MET A 147 0.92 14.56 -2.84
CA MET A 147 0.92 13.15 -2.44
C MET A 147 1.15 12.22 -3.64
N ASN A 148 1.91 11.14 -3.43
CA ASN A 148 2.28 10.19 -4.47
C ASN A 148 2.04 8.73 -4.09
N LEU A 149 1.80 8.45 -2.79
CA LEU A 149 1.66 7.12 -2.24
C LEU A 149 0.19 6.80 -1.92
N LEU A 150 -0.17 5.52 -1.96
CA LEU A 150 -1.51 5.07 -1.59
C LEU A 150 -1.83 5.38 -0.13
N ALA A 151 -0.86 5.24 0.78
CA ALA A 151 -1.00 5.57 2.19
C ALA A 151 -1.31 7.06 2.41
N GLU A 152 -0.64 7.95 1.66
CA GLU A 152 -0.89 9.39 1.69
C GLU A 152 -2.31 9.71 1.22
N SER A 153 -2.74 9.10 0.12
CA SER A 153 -4.09 9.28 -0.43
C SER A 153 -5.17 8.74 0.51
N PHE A 154 -4.91 7.62 1.19
CA PHE A 154 -5.81 7.09 2.22
C PHE A 154 -6.02 8.10 3.36
N VAL A 155 -4.93 8.60 3.95
CA VAL A 155 -5.03 9.58 5.05
C VAL A 155 -5.68 10.87 4.56
N SER A 156 -5.28 11.36 3.39
CA SER A 156 -5.84 12.56 2.75
C SER A 156 -7.36 12.45 2.56
N SER A 157 -7.89 11.27 2.18
CA SER A 157 -9.32 11.05 1.97
C SER A 157 -10.18 11.17 3.24
N HIS A 158 -9.57 11.13 4.42
CA HIS A 158 -10.24 11.34 5.71
C HIS A 158 -10.10 12.77 6.26
N ILE A 159 -9.19 13.56 5.68
CA ILE A 159 -8.91 14.95 6.06
C ILE A 159 -9.62 15.94 5.15
N PHE A 160 -9.76 15.62 3.88
CA PHE A 160 -10.27 16.51 2.86
C PHE A 160 -11.49 15.93 2.14
N ASP A 161 -12.33 16.81 1.61
CA ASP A 161 -13.47 16.47 0.76
C ASP A 161 -13.33 17.15 -0.61
N GLY A 162 -13.92 16.52 -1.65
CA GLY A 162 -14.05 17.08 -2.99
C GLY A 162 -15.41 17.76 -3.22
N LEU A 163 -15.56 18.46 -4.35
CA LEU A 163 -16.84 19.06 -4.75
C LEU A 163 -17.94 18.01 -4.90
N VAL A 164 -17.60 16.88 -5.48
CA VAL A 164 -18.47 15.72 -5.73
C VAL A 164 -17.77 14.45 -5.30
N ARG A 165 -18.50 13.36 -5.16
CA ARG A 165 -17.93 12.04 -4.87
C ARG A 165 -18.62 10.96 -5.69
N GLN A 166 -18.00 9.83 -5.86
CA GLN A 166 -18.63 8.65 -6.44
C GLN A 166 -19.34 7.84 -5.35
N ALA A 167 -20.50 7.29 -5.66
CA ALA A 167 -21.23 6.41 -4.76
C ALA A 167 -20.48 5.06 -4.61
N SER A 168 -20.44 4.52 -3.38
CA SER A 168 -19.60 3.35 -3.03
C SER A 168 -19.92 2.07 -3.83
N HIS A 169 -21.13 1.94 -4.38
CA HIS A 169 -21.59 0.72 -5.07
C HIS A 169 -21.98 0.95 -6.53
N SER A 170 -21.71 2.15 -7.07
CA SER A 170 -22.03 2.48 -8.47
C SER A 170 -21.00 3.46 -9.02
N GLN A 171 -20.97 3.60 -10.35
CA GLN A 171 -20.17 4.64 -10.99
C GLN A 171 -20.86 6.02 -10.97
N GLN A 172 -21.99 6.14 -10.29
CA GLN A 172 -22.74 7.39 -10.23
C GLN A 172 -22.00 8.43 -9.39
N ILE A 173 -21.85 9.62 -9.95
CA ILE A 173 -21.30 10.78 -9.25
C ILE A 173 -22.43 11.49 -8.51
N ILE A 174 -22.24 11.74 -7.23
CA ILE A 174 -23.22 12.31 -6.31
C ILE A 174 -22.68 13.60 -5.65
N PRO A 175 -23.59 14.49 -5.20
CA PRO A 175 -23.22 15.70 -4.49
C PRO A 175 -22.37 15.43 -3.24
N HIS A 176 -21.40 16.32 -2.97
CA HIS A 176 -20.60 16.29 -1.74
C HIS A 176 -20.43 17.70 -1.16
N LEU A 177 -19.31 18.41 -1.29
CA LEU A 177 -19.20 19.83 -0.92
C LEU A 177 -20.10 20.73 -1.78
N ALA A 178 -20.28 20.41 -3.06
CA ALA A 178 -21.35 20.95 -3.86
C ALA A 178 -22.64 20.13 -3.65
N HIS A 179 -23.75 20.79 -3.38
CA HIS A 179 -25.05 20.12 -3.25
C HIS A 179 -25.73 19.88 -4.61
N ALA A 180 -25.32 20.63 -5.64
CA ALA A 180 -25.79 20.52 -7.02
C ALA A 180 -24.74 21.10 -7.98
N TRP A 181 -24.83 20.75 -9.24
CA TRP A 181 -24.06 21.36 -10.32
C TRP A 181 -24.86 21.39 -11.62
N GLU A 182 -24.48 22.30 -12.50
CA GLU A 182 -25.00 22.44 -13.86
C GLU A 182 -23.85 22.49 -14.85
N VAL A 183 -24.11 22.08 -16.09
CA VAL A 183 -23.15 22.14 -17.19
C VAL A 183 -23.85 22.68 -18.44
N ASN A 184 -23.16 23.53 -19.19
CA ASN A 184 -23.69 24.06 -20.46
C ASN A 184 -23.79 22.95 -21.54
N GLU A 185 -24.51 23.20 -22.61
CA GLU A 185 -24.69 22.25 -23.72
C GLU A 185 -23.37 21.81 -24.36
N GLN A 186 -22.38 22.70 -24.44
CA GLN A 186 -21.04 22.44 -24.97
C GLN A 186 -20.15 21.66 -24.00
N ARG A 187 -20.61 21.39 -22.76
CA ARG A 187 -19.90 20.68 -21.70
C ARG A 187 -18.52 21.27 -21.35
N THR A 188 -18.39 22.57 -21.49
CA THR A 188 -17.17 23.35 -21.22
C THR A 188 -17.30 24.26 -20.01
N VAL A 189 -18.52 24.62 -19.58
CA VAL A 189 -18.76 25.49 -18.43
C VAL A 189 -19.52 24.71 -17.37
N TRP A 190 -18.88 24.52 -16.23
CA TRP A 190 -19.41 23.79 -15.07
C TRP A 190 -19.68 24.77 -13.94
N THR A 191 -20.90 24.82 -13.44
CA THR A 191 -21.30 25.67 -12.31
C THR A 191 -21.66 24.79 -11.12
N PHE A 192 -20.96 24.96 -10.00
CA PHE A 192 -21.17 24.20 -8.75
C PHE A 192 -21.79 25.08 -7.68
N PHE A 193 -22.85 24.57 -7.03
CA PHE A 193 -23.56 25.23 -5.93
C PHE A 193 -23.11 24.60 -4.62
N LEU A 194 -22.39 25.36 -3.79
CA LEU A 194 -21.74 24.88 -2.59
C LEU A 194 -22.71 24.77 -1.41
N ARG A 195 -22.48 23.76 -0.54
CA ARG A 195 -23.17 23.71 0.76
C ARG A 195 -22.77 24.89 1.61
N LYS A 196 -23.72 25.40 2.36
CA LYS A 196 -23.50 26.48 3.34
C LYS A 196 -22.93 25.89 4.63
N GLU A 197 -22.20 26.72 5.37
CA GLU A 197 -21.72 26.43 6.74
C GLU A 197 -20.80 25.20 6.84
N VAL A 198 -20.13 24.83 5.76
CA VAL A 198 -19.06 23.83 5.81
C VAL A 198 -17.83 24.44 6.47
N MET A 199 -17.32 23.78 7.50
CA MET A 199 -16.19 24.27 8.29
C MET A 199 -14.89 23.54 7.92
N PHE A 200 -13.80 24.29 7.80
CA PHE A 200 -12.46 23.71 7.84
C PHE A 200 -12.05 23.37 9.28
N HIS A 201 -11.07 22.48 9.44
CA HIS A 201 -10.56 22.05 10.76
C HIS A 201 -10.03 23.20 11.61
N HIS A 202 -9.57 24.29 11.00
CA HIS A 202 -9.10 25.48 11.70
C HIS A 202 -10.22 26.48 12.07
N GLY A 203 -11.49 26.14 11.78
CA GLY A 203 -12.66 26.89 12.24
C GLY A 203 -13.17 27.97 11.29
N GLN A 204 -12.59 28.15 10.10
CA GLN A 204 -13.14 29.05 9.08
C GLN A 204 -14.16 28.33 8.20
N MET A 205 -15.15 29.06 7.69
CA MET A 205 -16.14 28.53 6.75
C MET A 205 -15.54 28.48 5.34
N MET A 206 -15.84 27.39 4.64
CA MET A 206 -15.51 27.22 3.23
C MET A 206 -16.34 28.15 2.36
N THR A 207 -15.71 28.78 1.40
CA THR A 207 -16.33 29.66 0.39
C THR A 207 -15.90 29.28 -1.03
N ALA A 208 -16.49 29.90 -2.04
CA ALA A 208 -16.11 29.73 -3.43
C ALA A 208 -14.65 30.14 -3.72
N ASP A 209 -14.07 31.05 -2.92
CA ASP A 209 -12.68 31.47 -3.07
C ASP A 209 -11.69 30.34 -2.71
N ASP A 210 -12.06 29.43 -1.79
CA ASP A 210 -11.26 28.24 -1.48
C ASP A 210 -11.19 27.30 -2.69
N ILE A 211 -12.28 27.17 -3.43
CA ILE A 211 -12.34 26.37 -4.64
C ILE A 211 -11.48 27.02 -5.73
N VAL A 212 -11.62 28.34 -5.94
CA VAL A 212 -10.79 29.09 -6.90
C VAL A 212 -9.30 28.89 -6.58
N TYR A 213 -8.92 29.08 -5.32
CA TYR A 213 -7.54 28.88 -4.87
C TYR A 213 -7.03 27.46 -5.11
N THR A 214 -7.83 26.44 -4.75
CA THR A 214 -7.46 25.03 -4.95
C THR A 214 -7.15 24.74 -6.42
N PHE A 215 -8.03 25.16 -7.35
CA PHE A 215 -7.82 24.89 -8.77
C PHE A 215 -6.71 25.77 -9.38
N GLN A 216 -6.48 26.97 -8.88
CA GLN A 216 -5.33 27.79 -9.28
C GLN A 216 -4.02 27.09 -8.93
N ARG A 217 -3.88 26.53 -7.70
CA ARG A 217 -2.71 25.70 -7.33
C ARG A 217 -2.50 24.54 -8.28
N LEU A 218 -3.59 23.84 -8.67
CA LEU A 218 -3.53 22.73 -9.64
C LEU A 218 -3.06 23.17 -11.02
N MET A 219 -3.48 24.34 -11.49
CA MET A 219 -3.11 24.89 -12.80
C MET A 219 -1.66 25.39 -12.85
N GLU A 220 -1.19 26.01 -11.77
CA GLU A 220 0.10 26.71 -11.69
C GLU A 220 1.27 25.80 -11.33
N THR A 221 1.02 24.64 -10.67
CA THR A 221 2.10 23.76 -10.26
C THR A 221 2.96 23.28 -11.43
N SER A 222 4.28 23.37 -11.27
CA SER A 222 5.26 22.78 -12.19
C SER A 222 5.60 21.32 -11.86
N GLN A 223 5.24 20.85 -10.65
CA GLN A 223 5.54 19.51 -10.17
C GLN A 223 4.81 18.43 -10.97
N PRO A 224 5.43 17.26 -11.21
CA PRO A 224 4.75 16.11 -11.78
C PRO A 224 3.62 15.64 -10.86
N MET A 225 2.38 15.62 -11.37
CA MET A 225 1.22 15.13 -10.63
C MET A 225 0.38 14.17 -11.48
N LEU A 226 -0.33 13.27 -10.82
CA LEU A 226 -1.32 12.42 -11.49
C LEU A 226 -2.45 13.29 -12.05
N TYR A 227 -2.97 12.89 -13.21
CA TYR A 227 -4.09 13.55 -13.87
C TYR A 227 -3.82 15.02 -14.30
N ARG A 228 -2.54 15.39 -14.44
CA ARG A 228 -2.16 16.74 -14.92
C ARG A 228 -2.84 17.12 -16.23
N PHE A 229 -3.18 16.14 -17.07
CA PHE A 229 -3.86 16.38 -18.34
C PHE A 229 -5.24 17.03 -18.13
N ILE A 230 -5.95 16.74 -17.03
CA ILE A 230 -7.21 17.40 -16.69
C ILE A 230 -6.96 18.85 -16.22
N ALA A 231 -5.99 19.05 -15.31
CA ALA A 231 -5.66 20.40 -14.85
C ALA A 231 -5.28 21.34 -16.00
N LYS A 232 -4.58 20.82 -17.03
CA LYS A 232 -4.24 21.56 -18.26
C LYS A 232 -5.46 21.93 -19.13
N GLN A 233 -6.58 21.20 -19.00
CA GLN A 233 -7.82 21.50 -19.70
C GLN A 233 -8.61 22.64 -19.04
N ILE A 234 -8.35 22.95 -17.79
CA ILE A 234 -8.99 24.07 -17.10
C ILE A 234 -8.48 25.37 -17.73
N GLN A 235 -9.40 26.20 -18.19
CA GLN A 235 -9.13 27.52 -18.74
C GLN A 235 -9.11 28.56 -17.64
N SER A 236 -10.17 28.57 -16.79
CA SER A 236 -10.31 29.52 -15.69
C SER A 236 -11.30 29.00 -14.64
N VAL A 237 -11.19 29.55 -13.43
CA VAL A 237 -12.09 29.27 -12.31
C VAL A 237 -12.50 30.58 -11.67
N HIS A 238 -13.80 30.80 -11.44
CA HIS A 238 -14.35 32.06 -10.97
C HIS A 238 -15.36 31.82 -9.83
N ALA A 239 -15.23 32.55 -8.73
CA ALA A 239 -16.28 32.67 -7.74
C ALA A 239 -17.34 33.64 -8.26
N LEU A 240 -18.57 33.16 -8.49
CA LEU A 240 -19.70 34.01 -8.86
C LEU A 240 -20.31 34.71 -7.63
N ASN A 241 -20.27 34.05 -6.51
CA ASN A 241 -20.59 34.54 -5.16
C ASN A 241 -19.97 33.57 -4.13
N ASN A 242 -20.19 33.80 -2.84
CA ASN A 242 -19.59 32.99 -1.77
C ASN A 242 -19.92 31.48 -1.83
N ASN A 243 -21.03 31.09 -2.48
CA ASN A 243 -21.50 29.70 -2.54
C ASN A 243 -21.66 29.16 -3.98
N THR A 244 -21.16 29.87 -4.98
CA THR A 244 -21.27 29.45 -6.37
C THR A 244 -19.95 29.65 -7.09
N VAL A 245 -19.40 28.59 -7.65
CA VAL A 245 -18.15 28.62 -8.43
C VAL A 245 -18.40 28.11 -9.83
N GLN A 246 -17.75 28.74 -10.79
CA GLN A 246 -17.76 28.35 -12.18
C GLN A 246 -16.37 27.93 -12.65
N ILE A 247 -16.27 26.74 -13.26
CA ILE A 247 -15.04 26.20 -13.85
C ILE A 247 -15.24 26.10 -15.36
N ILE A 248 -14.34 26.73 -16.11
CA ILE A 248 -14.38 26.76 -17.57
C ILE A 248 -13.25 25.89 -18.11
N LEU A 249 -13.58 24.96 -18.99
CA LEU A 249 -12.65 24.08 -19.68
C LEU A 249 -12.36 24.63 -21.09
N LYS A 250 -11.13 24.39 -21.57
CA LYS A 250 -10.70 24.75 -22.94
C LYS A 250 -11.46 23.98 -24.02
N GLN A 251 -11.81 22.73 -23.69
CA GLN A 251 -12.59 21.83 -24.55
C GLN A 251 -13.38 20.84 -23.66
N PRO A 252 -14.45 20.21 -24.20
CA PRO A 252 -15.20 19.22 -23.46
C PRO A 252 -14.30 18.07 -22.96
N SER A 253 -14.50 17.66 -21.70
CA SER A 253 -13.80 16.51 -21.13
C SER A 253 -14.72 15.73 -20.20
N GLU A 254 -15.11 14.53 -20.62
CA GLU A 254 -15.96 13.63 -19.83
C GLU A 254 -15.23 12.99 -18.64
N LEU A 255 -13.90 13.14 -18.59
CA LEU A 255 -13.08 12.73 -17.45
C LEU A 255 -12.97 13.82 -16.37
N PHE A 256 -13.50 15.05 -16.63
CA PHE A 256 -13.42 16.16 -15.68
C PHE A 256 -14.22 15.88 -14.40
N LEU A 257 -15.48 15.49 -14.51
CA LEU A 257 -16.32 15.23 -13.33
C LEU A 257 -15.81 14.02 -12.50
N PRO A 258 -15.39 12.89 -13.10
CA PRO A 258 -14.66 11.85 -12.39
C PRO A 258 -13.39 12.33 -11.66
N PHE A 259 -12.61 13.23 -12.29
CA PHE A 259 -11.44 13.82 -11.65
C PHE A 259 -11.78 14.57 -10.36
N LEU A 260 -12.91 15.27 -10.31
CA LEU A 260 -13.37 15.99 -9.11
C LEU A 260 -13.73 15.07 -7.94
N CYS A 261 -13.90 13.76 -8.19
CA CYS A 261 -14.11 12.74 -7.14
C CYS A 261 -12.79 12.26 -6.51
N THR A 262 -11.66 12.57 -7.13
CA THR A 262 -10.34 12.09 -6.66
C THR A 262 -9.82 12.94 -5.51
N SER A 263 -8.97 12.35 -4.67
CA SER A 263 -8.27 13.09 -3.62
C SER A 263 -7.39 14.24 -4.16
N ARG A 264 -7.07 14.23 -5.47
CA ARG A 264 -6.28 15.29 -6.12
C ARG A 264 -7.05 16.60 -6.32
N ALA A 265 -8.36 16.50 -6.43
CA ALA A 265 -9.26 17.64 -6.55
C ALA A 265 -9.92 18.04 -5.21
N ALA A 266 -9.42 17.48 -4.10
CA ALA A 266 -9.92 17.82 -2.77
C ALA A 266 -9.64 19.29 -2.43
N ILE A 267 -10.61 19.93 -1.75
CA ILE A 267 -10.59 21.35 -1.49
C ILE A 267 -9.69 21.69 -0.30
N VAL A 268 -8.84 22.68 -0.48
CA VAL A 268 -7.93 23.22 0.53
C VAL A 268 -8.30 24.68 0.84
N PRO A 269 -8.03 25.18 2.06
CA PRO A 269 -8.37 26.55 2.42
C PRO A 269 -7.54 27.57 1.66
N ASN A 270 -8.16 28.69 1.30
CA ASN A 270 -7.51 29.84 0.70
C ASN A 270 -6.55 30.51 1.69
N GLY A 271 -5.55 31.21 1.17
CA GLY A 271 -4.65 32.04 1.98
C GLY A 271 -3.45 31.30 2.57
N LEU A 272 -3.11 30.11 2.08
CA LEU A 272 -1.83 29.50 2.36
C LEU A 272 -0.72 30.39 1.80
N ASN A 273 0.05 31.09 2.68
CA ASN A 273 1.26 31.77 2.27
C ASN A 273 2.36 30.72 1.99
N ARG A 274 3.48 31.13 1.36
CA ARG A 274 4.59 30.22 1.01
C ARG A 274 5.03 29.31 2.16
N ARG A 275 5.14 29.83 3.39
CA ARG A 275 5.49 29.05 4.57
C ARG A 275 4.38 28.10 5.01
N GLY A 276 3.13 28.50 4.83
CA GLY A 276 1.95 27.65 5.04
C GLY A 276 1.88 26.52 4.04
N GLU A 277 2.22 26.75 2.78
CA GLU A 277 2.29 25.72 1.75
C GLU A 277 3.35 24.65 2.03
N GLU A 278 4.54 25.06 2.47
CA GLU A 278 5.63 24.12 2.84
C GLU A 278 5.22 23.20 3.99
N LEU A 279 4.43 23.69 4.95
CA LEU A 279 3.98 22.94 6.11
C LEU A 279 2.63 22.23 5.91
N PHE A 280 1.89 22.56 4.87
CA PHE A 280 0.51 22.08 4.68
C PHE A 280 0.42 20.56 4.56
N GLY A 281 1.43 19.94 3.96
CA GLY A 281 1.50 18.48 3.83
C GLY A 281 1.62 17.71 5.15
N VAL A 282 2.11 18.39 6.23
CA VAL A 282 2.29 17.78 7.57
C VAL A 282 1.36 18.39 8.63
N LYS A 283 0.78 19.56 8.37
CA LYS A 283 -0.22 20.23 9.22
C LYS A 283 -1.42 20.67 8.37
N PRO A 284 -2.15 19.73 7.79
CA PRO A 284 -3.26 20.03 6.90
C PRO A 284 -4.46 20.60 7.65
N SER A 285 -5.27 21.36 6.95
CA SER A 285 -6.59 21.77 7.37
C SER A 285 -7.57 21.51 6.23
N GLY A 286 -8.40 20.50 6.35
CA GLY A 286 -9.45 20.13 5.39
C GLY A 286 -10.84 20.30 6.00
N THR A 287 -11.85 19.79 5.30
CA THR A 287 -13.25 19.77 5.71
C THR A 287 -13.71 18.39 6.18
N GLY A 288 -12.84 17.38 6.07
CA GLY A 288 -13.15 15.97 6.26
C GLY A 288 -13.51 15.56 7.69
N PRO A 289 -13.94 14.31 7.90
CA PRO A 289 -14.45 13.81 9.19
C PRO A 289 -13.39 13.70 10.29
N PHE A 290 -12.10 13.74 9.93
CA PHE A 290 -10.99 13.71 10.87
C PHE A 290 -10.02 14.85 10.60
N ARG A 291 -9.47 15.43 11.69
CA ARG A 291 -8.37 16.40 11.62
C ARG A 291 -7.06 15.77 12.02
N MET A 292 -5.98 16.16 11.40
CA MET A 292 -4.65 15.73 11.81
C MET A 292 -4.19 16.51 13.04
N VAL A 293 -3.80 15.79 14.09
CA VAL A 293 -3.26 16.37 15.35
C VAL A 293 -1.76 16.21 15.42
N GLU A 294 -1.23 15.12 14.86
CA GLU A 294 0.19 14.84 14.86
C GLU A 294 0.58 14.12 13.58
N MET A 295 1.70 14.52 13.00
CA MET A 295 2.36 13.80 11.92
C MET A 295 3.85 13.81 12.17
N SER A 296 4.44 12.65 12.29
CA SER A 296 5.87 12.42 12.39
C SER A 296 6.30 11.42 11.31
N LYS A 297 7.59 11.11 11.25
CA LYS A 297 8.14 10.13 10.30
C LYS A 297 7.44 8.77 10.38
N ASP A 298 7.03 8.34 11.58
CA ASP A 298 6.54 6.98 11.83
C ASP A 298 5.13 6.93 12.40
N ASN A 299 4.50 8.08 12.64
CA ASN A 299 3.19 8.15 13.27
C ASN A 299 2.36 9.30 12.70
N CYS A 300 1.10 9.00 12.40
CA CYS A 300 0.08 9.97 12.02
C CYS A 300 -1.14 9.77 12.92
N VAL A 301 -1.55 10.82 13.63
CA VAL A 301 -2.69 10.80 14.55
C VAL A 301 -3.79 11.69 14.02
N LEU A 302 -4.95 11.09 13.82
CA LEU A 302 -6.18 11.74 13.40
C LEU A 302 -7.15 11.79 14.58
N GLU A 303 -7.80 12.92 14.79
CA GLU A 303 -8.86 13.12 15.78
C GLU A 303 -10.17 13.45 15.05
N VAL A 304 -11.28 12.98 15.58
CA VAL A 304 -12.61 13.25 15.01
C VAL A 304 -12.91 14.74 14.92
N PHE A 305 -13.37 15.18 13.75
CA PHE A 305 -13.87 16.53 13.55
C PHE A 305 -15.38 16.58 13.77
N LYS A 306 -15.79 17.02 14.97
CA LYS A 306 -17.20 17.00 15.37
C LYS A 306 -18.12 17.86 14.50
N PRO A 307 -17.69 19.05 13.99
CA PRO A 307 -18.53 19.89 13.14
C PRO A 307 -18.62 19.42 11.68
N HIS A 308 -18.17 18.20 11.36
CA HIS A 308 -18.22 17.70 9.98
C HIS A 308 -19.64 17.75 9.43
N PHE A 309 -19.82 18.29 8.21
CA PHE A 309 -21.12 18.60 7.59
C PHE A 309 -22.00 17.38 7.30
N GLN A 310 -21.44 16.19 7.28
CA GLN A 310 -22.18 14.92 7.14
C GLN A 310 -22.37 14.17 8.48
N GLY A 311 -22.09 14.83 9.60
CA GLY A 311 -22.17 14.26 10.93
C GLY A 311 -20.84 13.73 11.45
N ARG A 312 -20.77 13.53 12.76
CA ARG A 312 -19.59 13.06 13.49
C ARG A 312 -19.33 11.57 13.20
N ALA A 313 -18.08 11.20 12.94
CA ALA A 313 -17.64 9.81 12.94
C ALA A 313 -17.72 9.18 14.35
N HIS A 314 -17.87 7.85 14.43
CA HIS A 314 -17.96 7.15 15.72
C HIS A 314 -16.61 7.07 16.45
N LEU A 315 -15.54 6.78 15.75
CA LEU A 315 -14.20 6.80 16.32
C LEU A 315 -13.85 8.19 16.82
N ASP A 316 -13.20 8.27 17.98
CA ASP A 316 -12.64 9.51 18.51
C ASP A 316 -11.26 9.80 17.93
N GLN A 317 -10.46 8.76 17.73
CA GLN A 317 -9.06 8.86 17.28
C GLN A 317 -8.66 7.70 16.37
N VAL A 318 -7.75 7.98 15.44
CA VAL A 318 -7.07 6.97 14.62
C VAL A 318 -5.57 7.22 14.68
N GLU A 319 -4.82 6.21 15.11
CA GLU A 319 -3.36 6.22 15.12
C GLU A 319 -2.84 5.35 13.98
N ILE A 320 -2.14 5.95 13.03
CA ILE A 320 -1.58 5.27 11.86
C ILE A 320 -0.07 5.21 12.04
N ILE A 321 0.47 4.00 12.18
CA ILE A 321 1.86 3.78 12.58
C ILE A 321 2.60 3.08 11.45
N HIS A 322 3.68 3.71 10.99
CA HIS A 322 4.58 3.14 9.99
C HIS A 322 5.47 2.07 10.61
N ILE A 323 5.36 0.86 10.09
CA ILE A 323 6.22 -0.26 10.47
C ILE A 323 7.04 -0.66 9.25
N PRO A 324 8.37 -0.51 9.31
CA PRO A 324 9.27 -0.98 8.26
C PRO A 324 9.32 -2.51 8.28
N TRP A 325 8.45 -3.15 7.51
CA TRP A 325 8.45 -4.60 7.34
C TRP A 325 9.61 -5.03 6.42
N ASN A 326 10.80 -5.14 6.98
CA ASN A 326 11.90 -5.89 6.37
C ASN A 326 11.92 -7.33 6.90
N VAL A 327 10.77 -7.95 7.07
CA VAL A 327 10.72 -9.39 7.35
C VAL A 327 11.30 -10.10 6.14
N ALA A 328 12.29 -10.96 6.39
CA ALA A 328 12.95 -11.72 5.35
C ALA A 328 11.92 -12.44 4.44
N PRO A 329 12.14 -12.44 3.12
CA PRO A 329 11.16 -12.90 2.15
C PRO A 329 10.76 -14.37 2.28
N ASP A 330 11.60 -15.19 2.91
CA ASP A 330 11.58 -16.63 2.77
C ASP A 330 10.64 -17.36 3.75
N GLN A 331 10.06 -16.66 4.72
CA GLN A 331 9.16 -17.28 5.72
C GLN A 331 7.69 -16.90 5.63
N LEU A 332 7.32 -16.09 4.65
CA LEU A 332 5.95 -15.64 4.44
C LEU A 332 5.48 -15.98 3.03
N GLU A 333 5.31 -17.27 2.77
CA GLU A 333 4.73 -17.83 1.54
C GLU A 333 3.23 -17.49 1.37
N GLN A 334 2.88 -16.22 1.44
CA GLN A 334 1.58 -15.78 0.94
C GLN A 334 1.75 -14.59 0.00
N PRO A 335 1.42 -14.77 -1.30
CA PRO A 335 1.63 -13.75 -2.34
C PRO A 335 0.76 -12.50 -2.20
N ASP A 336 -0.18 -12.43 -1.27
CA ASP A 336 -1.28 -11.45 -1.29
C ASP A 336 -1.09 -10.18 -0.45
N ARG A 337 0.12 -9.86 -0.01
CA ARG A 337 0.36 -8.74 0.92
C ARG A 337 0.63 -7.40 0.24
N GLN A 338 -0.13 -7.02 -0.77
CA GLN A 338 0.03 -5.72 -1.42
C GLN A 338 -0.92 -4.62 -0.92
N SER A 339 -1.86 -4.96 -0.05
CA SER A 339 -2.68 -3.93 0.59
C SER A 339 -1.80 -3.01 1.45
N PRO A 340 -1.85 -1.69 1.27
CA PRO A 340 -1.12 -0.75 2.12
C PRO A 340 -1.58 -0.81 3.58
N PHE A 341 -2.75 -1.41 3.84
CA PHE A 341 -3.40 -1.50 5.13
C PHE A 341 -3.79 -2.93 5.43
N HIS A 342 -3.12 -3.54 6.40
CA HIS A 342 -3.61 -4.73 7.04
C HIS A 342 -4.27 -4.33 8.36
N MET A 343 -5.59 -4.26 8.37
CA MET A 343 -6.31 -4.36 9.62
C MET A 343 -6.25 -5.83 10.07
N MET A 344 -5.10 -6.20 10.61
CA MET A 344 -4.76 -7.46 11.25
C MET A 344 -4.47 -8.66 10.32
N HIS A 345 -3.39 -9.34 10.60
CA HIS A 345 -2.96 -10.56 9.94
C HIS A 345 -3.60 -11.80 10.55
N GLN A 346 -3.89 -12.76 9.70
CA GLN A 346 -4.14 -14.13 10.10
C GLN A 346 -2.82 -14.77 10.54
N HIS A 347 -2.74 -15.28 11.78
CA HIS A 347 -1.67 -16.15 12.22
C HIS A 347 -1.81 -17.50 11.54
N THR A 348 -0.77 -17.96 10.87
CA THR A 348 -0.67 -19.32 10.32
C THR A 348 -0.19 -20.35 11.34
N SER A 349 0.13 -19.94 12.58
CA SER A 349 0.67 -20.82 13.63
C SER A 349 -0.16 -20.91 14.91
N GLY A 350 -1.35 -20.31 14.95
CA GLY A 350 -2.29 -20.49 16.08
C GLY A 350 -3.10 -21.78 15.94
N SER A 351 -3.38 -22.43 17.07
CA SER A 351 -4.23 -23.62 17.13
C SER A 351 -5.56 -23.40 16.41
N ALA A 352 -6.08 -24.43 15.77
CA ALA A 352 -7.32 -24.42 14.96
C ALA A 352 -8.57 -23.83 15.66
N SER A 353 -8.51 -23.54 16.96
CA SER A 353 -9.59 -22.93 17.75
C SER A 353 -9.72 -21.40 17.58
N GLU A 354 -8.66 -20.70 17.12
CA GLU A 354 -8.69 -19.23 16.95
C GLU A 354 -8.98 -18.80 15.49
N GLN A 355 -8.87 -19.70 14.52
CA GLN A 355 -9.10 -19.40 13.10
C GLN A 355 -10.57 -19.00 12.78
N GLY A 356 -11.53 -19.31 13.66
CA GLY A 356 -12.93 -18.92 13.50
C GLY A 356 -13.29 -17.49 13.92
N ALA A 357 -12.34 -16.72 14.50
CA ALA A 357 -12.62 -15.42 15.10
C ALA A 357 -12.49 -14.22 14.15
N TRP A 358 -11.93 -14.39 12.94
CA TRP A 358 -11.65 -13.31 12.01
C TRP A 358 -12.66 -13.21 10.88
N SER A 359 -13.10 -12.00 10.57
CA SER A 359 -13.91 -11.73 9.39
C SER A 359 -13.03 -11.26 8.24
N GLN A 360 -13.26 -11.79 7.05
CA GLN A 360 -12.60 -11.36 5.82
C GLN A 360 -13.56 -10.58 4.95
N MET A 361 -13.08 -9.52 4.35
CA MET A 361 -13.82 -8.74 3.37
C MET A 361 -12.96 -8.51 2.14
N HIS A 362 -13.50 -8.83 0.98
CA HIS A 362 -12.86 -8.57 -0.31
C HIS A 362 -13.29 -7.20 -0.82
N SER A 363 -12.32 -6.39 -1.20
CA SER A 363 -12.59 -5.15 -1.90
C SER A 363 -12.95 -5.45 -3.37
N PRO A 364 -13.85 -4.69 -3.98
CA PRO A 364 -14.08 -4.76 -5.43
C PRO A 364 -12.88 -4.23 -6.24
N VAL A 365 -11.92 -3.64 -5.56
CA VAL A 365 -10.70 -3.05 -6.15
C VAL A 365 -9.65 -4.13 -6.35
N THR A 366 -9.04 -4.15 -7.53
CA THR A 366 -7.94 -5.06 -7.87
C THR A 366 -6.66 -4.27 -8.16
N VAL A 367 -5.52 -4.92 -8.01
CA VAL A 367 -4.22 -4.42 -8.46
C VAL A 367 -3.74 -5.29 -9.60
N ARG A 368 -3.53 -4.66 -10.75
CA ARG A 368 -2.94 -5.29 -11.93
C ARG A 368 -1.46 -4.94 -11.99
N LYS A 369 -0.59 -5.94 -12.04
CA LYS A 369 0.83 -5.78 -12.32
C LYS A 369 1.14 -6.08 -13.76
N PHE A 370 2.05 -5.29 -14.32
CA PHE A 370 2.39 -5.39 -15.73
C PHE A 370 3.85 -4.99 -16.00
N VAL A 371 4.33 -5.42 -17.15
CA VAL A 371 5.61 -5.03 -17.74
C VAL A 371 5.32 -4.29 -19.04
N THR A 372 5.96 -3.15 -19.23
CA THR A 372 5.94 -2.43 -20.51
C THR A 372 7.29 -2.52 -21.18
N TYR A 373 7.29 -2.57 -22.49
CA TYR A 373 8.48 -2.69 -23.33
C TYR A 373 8.78 -1.35 -23.98
N ASN A 374 10.02 -0.86 -23.83
CA ASN A 374 10.45 0.39 -24.48
C ASN A 374 10.97 0.09 -25.88
N THR A 375 10.09 0.16 -26.86
CA THR A 375 10.42 -0.11 -28.28
C THR A 375 11.02 1.09 -28.99
N ARG A 376 11.02 2.27 -28.36
CA ARG A 376 11.68 3.49 -28.89
C ARG A 376 13.17 3.51 -28.63
N LYS A 377 13.61 2.89 -27.54
CA LYS A 377 15.02 2.73 -27.25
C LYS A 377 15.67 1.83 -28.31
N GLU A 378 16.88 2.17 -28.74
CA GLU A 378 17.67 1.27 -29.57
C GLU A 378 18.09 0.03 -28.78
N GLY A 379 17.91 -1.16 -29.38
CA GLY A 379 18.24 -2.43 -28.72
C GLY A 379 17.27 -3.56 -29.08
N LEU A 380 17.35 -4.63 -28.30
CA LEU A 380 16.66 -5.91 -28.52
C LEU A 380 15.14 -5.77 -28.68
N LEU A 381 14.52 -4.84 -27.94
CA LEU A 381 13.06 -4.76 -27.87
C LEU A 381 12.39 -4.09 -29.08
N ARG A 382 13.18 -3.64 -30.06
CA ARG A 382 12.63 -3.23 -31.38
C ARG A 382 12.12 -4.44 -32.17
N ASP A 383 12.72 -5.63 -31.95
CA ASP A 383 12.29 -6.86 -32.60
C ASP A 383 11.02 -7.42 -31.92
N PRO A 384 9.88 -7.52 -32.63
CA PRO A 384 8.65 -8.09 -32.08
C PRO A 384 8.77 -9.57 -31.71
N HIS A 385 9.68 -10.33 -32.35
CA HIS A 385 9.91 -11.74 -32.03
C HIS A 385 10.57 -11.89 -30.65
N ILE A 386 11.50 -10.99 -30.29
CA ILE A 386 12.13 -10.96 -28.98
C ILE A 386 11.09 -10.56 -27.91
N ARG A 387 10.24 -9.56 -28.16
CA ARG A 387 9.17 -9.20 -27.25
C ARG A 387 8.19 -10.35 -27.01
N ALA A 388 7.79 -11.04 -28.07
CA ALA A 388 6.93 -12.23 -27.98
C ALA A 388 7.60 -13.36 -27.19
N HIS A 389 8.91 -13.58 -27.38
CA HIS A 389 9.66 -14.59 -26.63
C HIS A 389 9.72 -14.27 -25.13
N ILE A 390 10.04 -13.01 -24.77
CA ILE A 390 10.05 -12.55 -23.37
C ILE A 390 8.67 -12.73 -22.74
N SER A 391 7.59 -12.28 -23.41
CA SER A 391 6.22 -12.42 -22.90
C SER A 391 5.83 -13.88 -22.63
N ARG A 392 6.27 -14.81 -23.50
CA ARG A 392 6.04 -16.26 -23.31
C ARG A 392 6.82 -16.83 -22.13
N CYS A 393 8.10 -16.46 -21.99
CA CYS A 393 8.89 -16.90 -20.84
C CYS A 393 8.21 -16.52 -19.52
N LEU A 394 7.72 -15.27 -19.42
CA LEU A 394 7.02 -14.78 -18.23
C LEU A 394 5.70 -15.51 -18.00
N GLN A 395 4.94 -15.79 -19.07
CA GLN A 395 3.68 -16.52 -18.99
C GLN A 395 3.90 -17.96 -18.50
N TYR A 396 4.83 -18.72 -19.11
CA TYR A 396 5.12 -20.10 -18.71
C TYR A 396 5.62 -20.20 -17.27
N ALA A 397 6.50 -19.31 -16.85
CA ALA A 397 6.98 -19.29 -15.46
C ALA A 397 5.82 -19.08 -14.47
N ARG A 398 4.87 -18.23 -14.83
CA ARG A 398 3.68 -17.94 -14.02
C ARG A 398 2.71 -19.11 -13.93
N GLU A 399 2.47 -19.79 -15.06
CA GLU A 399 1.62 -20.99 -15.11
C GLU A 399 2.24 -22.14 -14.29
N ALA A 400 3.57 -22.32 -14.36
CA ALA A 400 4.29 -23.33 -13.58
C ALA A 400 4.19 -23.07 -12.07
N GLU A 401 4.33 -21.83 -11.62
CA GLU A 401 4.13 -21.47 -10.20
C GLU A 401 2.69 -21.72 -9.73
N SER A 402 1.70 -21.38 -10.56
CA SER A 402 0.29 -21.62 -10.24
C SER A 402 -0.02 -23.11 -10.08
N LEU A 403 0.53 -23.96 -10.94
CA LEU A 403 0.36 -25.42 -10.85
C LEU A 403 1.09 -26.00 -9.62
N ALA A 404 2.27 -25.51 -9.27
CA ALA A 404 3.01 -25.94 -8.08
C ALA A 404 2.24 -25.62 -6.79
N ILE A 405 1.63 -24.44 -6.69
CA ILE A 405 0.82 -24.05 -5.54
C ILE A 405 -0.42 -24.95 -5.42
N THR A 406 -1.07 -25.26 -6.54
CA THR A 406 -2.28 -26.11 -6.56
C THR A 406 -1.95 -27.54 -6.15
N SER A 407 -0.83 -28.13 -6.60
CA SER A 407 -0.41 -29.48 -6.23
C SER A 407 -0.09 -29.60 -4.73
N THR A 408 0.58 -28.59 -4.14
CA THR A 408 0.91 -28.54 -2.72
C THR A 408 -0.34 -28.46 -1.84
N ILE A 409 -1.40 -27.78 -2.32
CA ILE A 409 -2.67 -27.71 -1.60
C ILE A 409 -3.38 -29.08 -1.64
N PHE A 410 -3.33 -29.81 -2.75
CA PHE A 410 -3.91 -31.15 -2.87
C PHE A 410 -3.14 -32.20 -2.05
N GLU A 411 -1.81 -32.16 -1.99
CA GLU A 411 -0.99 -33.06 -1.17
C GLU A 411 -1.27 -32.87 0.33
N ASN A 412 -1.36 -31.63 0.80
CA ASN A 412 -1.71 -31.31 2.20
C ASN A 412 -3.18 -31.63 2.56
N SER A 413 -4.08 -31.78 1.57
CA SER A 413 -5.48 -32.18 1.79
C SER A 413 -5.65 -33.71 1.82
N SER A 414 -4.78 -34.48 1.14
CA SER A 414 -4.83 -35.95 1.14
C SER A 414 -4.34 -36.58 2.43
N ASP A 415 -3.41 -35.95 3.15
CA ASP A 415 -2.92 -36.44 4.45
C ASP A 415 -3.94 -36.32 5.59
N HIS A 416 -5.07 -35.60 5.38
CA HIS A 416 -6.17 -35.49 6.36
C HIS A 416 -7.38 -36.38 6.08
N ILE A 417 -7.40 -37.17 4.98
CA ILE A 417 -8.55 -38.02 4.60
C ILE A 417 -8.35 -39.50 5.04
N GLU A 418 -7.17 -39.94 5.42
CA GLU A 418 -6.95 -41.36 5.81
C GLU A 418 -7.38 -41.73 7.23
N ASN A 419 -7.92 -40.83 8.07
CA ASN A 419 -8.30 -41.12 9.44
C ASN A 419 -9.81 -41.07 9.77
N TYR A 420 -10.71 -41.03 8.78
CA TYR A 420 -12.17 -41.07 9.01
C TYR A 420 -12.92 -41.98 8.02
N THR A 421 -12.58 -43.26 8.01
CA THR A 421 -13.46 -44.30 7.46
C THR A 421 -13.59 -45.44 8.47
N GLU A 422 -14.51 -45.25 9.42
CA GLU A 422 -15.31 -46.32 10.01
C GLU A 422 -16.45 -45.71 10.85
N ASN A 423 -17.66 -46.18 10.52
CA ASN A 423 -18.95 -46.04 11.22
C ASN A 423 -19.87 -44.85 10.81
N ASN A 424 -20.78 -45.07 9.88
CA ASN A 424 -22.19 -45.36 10.10
C ASN A 424 -23.01 -45.17 8.83
N SER A 425 -23.62 -46.27 8.45
CA SER A 425 -24.70 -46.41 7.47
C SER A 425 -26.04 -45.83 7.99
N THR A 426 -26.87 -45.43 7.03
CA THR A 426 -28.35 -45.21 7.06
C THR A 426 -28.83 -43.81 7.44
N THR A 427 -29.37 -43.06 6.52
CA THR A 427 -30.78 -42.92 6.16
C THR A 427 -31.02 -41.76 5.19
N ASN A 428 -31.90 -42.02 4.24
CA ASN A 428 -32.49 -41.14 3.21
C ASN A 428 -33.12 -39.84 3.72
N ASN A 429 -33.04 -38.73 2.97
CA ASN A 429 -34.09 -38.17 2.10
C ASN A 429 -33.93 -36.68 1.87
N ASN A 430 -33.97 -36.34 0.60
CA ASN A 430 -34.57 -35.16 -0.03
C ASN A 430 -34.72 -33.87 0.76
N THR A 431 -34.03 -32.80 0.31
CA THR A 431 -34.70 -31.55 -0.10
C THR A 431 -33.77 -30.63 -0.90
N SER A 432 -34.26 -30.26 -2.07
CA SER A 432 -34.12 -29.05 -2.88
C SER A 432 -32.78 -28.28 -2.87
N SER A 433 -32.11 -28.37 -4.00
CA SER A 433 -31.14 -27.48 -4.60
C SER A 433 -31.52 -26.01 -4.46
N ALA A 434 -30.74 -25.26 -3.67
CA ALA A 434 -30.54 -23.85 -3.92
C ALA A 434 -29.11 -23.73 -4.53
N SER A 435 -29.09 -23.42 -5.81
CA SER A 435 -27.88 -23.10 -6.55
C SER A 435 -27.18 -21.87 -5.94
N HIS A 436 -26.13 -22.11 -5.18
CA HIS A 436 -25.11 -21.09 -4.98
C HIS A 436 -24.33 -20.99 -6.29
N ASP A 437 -24.64 -19.97 -7.07
CA ASP A 437 -23.75 -19.44 -8.09
C ASP A 437 -22.44 -19.02 -7.37
N SER A 438 -21.51 -19.94 -7.31
CA SER A 438 -20.10 -19.63 -7.10
C SER A 438 -19.68 -18.85 -8.34
N LEU A 439 -19.63 -17.52 -8.21
CA LEU A 439 -19.00 -16.63 -9.18
C LEU A 439 -17.56 -17.12 -9.39
N ASP A 440 -17.37 -17.78 -10.51
CA ASP A 440 -16.10 -18.28 -11.00
C ASP A 440 -15.18 -17.08 -11.26
N MET A 441 -14.38 -16.69 -10.25
CA MET A 441 -13.44 -15.58 -10.28
C MET A 441 -12.25 -15.82 -11.20
N ASN A 442 -12.14 -17.02 -11.79
CA ASN A 442 -11.13 -17.37 -12.79
C ASN A 442 -11.47 -16.94 -14.22
N SER A 443 -12.65 -16.39 -14.47
CA SER A 443 -13.12 -16.15 -15.85
C SER A 443 -12.60 -14.87 -16.52
N ARG A 444 -11.77 -14.04 -15.84
CA ARG A 444 -11.22 -12.80 -16.43
C ARG A 444 -9.72 -12.82 -16.71
N SER A 445 -9.00 -13.89 -16.42
CA SER A 445 -7.58 -14.03 -16.79
C SER A 445 -7.35 -14.64 -18.18
N ASN A 446 -8.41 -14.82 -18.99
CA ASN A 446 -8.31 -15.29 -20.36
C ASN A 446 -7.93 -14.16 -21.34
N TYR A 447 -6.84 -13.44 -21.07
CA TYR A 447 -6.16 -12.74 -22.14
C TYR A 447 -5.49 -13.80 -23.02
N SER A 448 -6.15 -14.19 -24.12
CA SER A 448 -5.55 -15.08 -25.10
C SER A 448 -4.52 -14.28 -25.90
N TYR A 449 -3.26 -14.38 -25.50
CA TYR A 449 -2.17 -14.03 -26.40
C TYR A 449 -2.34 -14.79 -27.73
N PRO A 450 -2.10 -14.16 -28.88
CA PRO A 450 -2.26 -14.82 -30.16
C PRO A 450 -1.47 -16.12 -30.19
N LYS A 451 -2.16 -17.26 -30.29
CA LYS A 451 -1.56 -18.61 -30.34
C LYS A 451 -0.70 -18.87 -31.60
N LYS A 452 -0.60 -17.90 -32.50
CA LYS A 452 0.10 -18.02 -33.78
C LYS A 452 1.24 -17.02 -33.82
N LEU A 453 2.38 -17.45 -33.45
CA LEU A 453 3.72 -17.11 -33.96
C LEU A 453 4.75 -17.72 -33.01
N HIS A 454 5.21 -18.92 -33.32
CA HIS A 454 6.39 -19.54 -32.71
C HIS A 454 7.52 -19.51 -33.73
N PRO A 455 8.30 -18.47 -33.88
CA PRO A 455 9.63 -18.63 -34.39
C PRO A 455 10.49 -19.06 -33.20
N GLU A 456 11.12 -20.21 -33.33
CA GLU A 456 12.37 -20.46 -32.64
C GLU A 456 13.29 -19.28 -32.99
N LEU A 457 13.88 -18.64 -31.99
CA LEU A 457 14.86 -17.58 -32.24
C LEU A 457 16.02 -18.18 -33.01
N ASP A 458 16.47 -17.52 -34.04
CA ASP A 458 17.65 -17.97 -34.80
C ASP A 458 18.93 -17.83 -33.97
N GLN A 459 20.01 -18.54 -34.40
CA GLN A 459 21.25 -18.54 -33.64
C GLN A 459 21.89 -17.15 -33.52
N ALA A 460 21.69 -16.26 -34.50
CA ALA A 460 22.19 -14.90 -34.45
C ALA A 460 21.47 -14.06 -33.38
N THR A 461 20.16 -14.20 -33.29
CA THR A 461 19.33 -13.54 -32.25
C THR A 461 19.68 -14.07 -30.86
N ILE A 462 19.90 -15.38 -30.69
CA ILE A 462 20.33 -15.97 -29.42
C ILE A 462 21.68 -15.40 -28.96
N ALA A 463 22.66 -15.28 -29.88
CA ALA A 463 23.95 -14.67 -29.57
C ALA A 463 23.78 -13.19 -29.14
N GLN A 464 22.96 -12.44 -29.86
CA GLN A 464 22.69 -11.03 -29.53
C GLN A 464 22.01 -10.86 -28.15
N ILE A 465 21.08 -11.75 -27.78
CA ILE A 465 20.42 -11.79 -26.47
C ILE A 465 21.44 -12.00 -25.34
N ALA A 466 22.41 -12.90 -25.55
CA ALA A 466 23.44 -13.20 -24.54
C ALA A 466 24.45 -12.06 -24.34
N GLU A 467 24.62 -11.18 -25.32
CA GLU A 467 25.59 -10.08 -25.28
C GLU A 467 25.00 -8.74 -24.84
N THR A 468 23.66 -8.56 -24.98
CA THR A 468 23.00 -7.26 -24.73
C THR A 468 22.17 -7.32 -23.47
N PRO A 469 22.62 -6.69 -22.35
CA PRO A 469 21.87 -6.72 -21.09
C PRO A 469 20.59 -5.88 -21.16
N LEU A 470 19.48 -6.44 -20.71
CA LEU A 470 18.20 -5.77 -20.52
C LEU A 470 18.16 -5.02 -19.17
N ARG A 471 17.87 -3.73 -19.22
CA ARG A 471 17.68 -2.90 -18.03
C ARG A 471 16.22 -2.92 -17.60
N ILE A 472 15.93 -3.50 -16.43
CA ILE A 472 14.58 -3.61 -15.85
C ILE A 472 14.42 -2.53 -14.79
N LEU A 473 13.55 -1.56 -15.01
CA LEU A 473 13.28 -0.46 -14.09
C LEU A 473 12.05 -0.74 -13.24
N THR A 474 12.15 -0.41 -11.95
CA THR A 474 11.03 -0.49 -11.01
C THR A 474 11.19 0.51 -9.85
N ILE A 475 10.21 0.52 -8.95
CA ILE A 475 10.28 1.21 -7.66
C ILE A 475 10.53 0.21 -6.52
N PRO A 476 11.01 0.65 -5.34
CA PRO A 476 11.40 -0.25 -4.24
C PRO A 476 10.32 -1.28 -3.87
N GLN A 477 9.05 -0.89 -3.88
CA GLN A 477 7.92 -1.77 -3.51
C GLN A 477 7.65 -2.91 -4.51
N TYR A 478 8.17 -2.84 -5.75
CA TYR A 478 8.00 -3.89 -6.78
C TYR A 478 9.33 -4.57 -7.13
N ARG A 479 10.37 -4.39 -6.31
CA ARG A 479 11.69 -4.97 -6.54
C ARG A 479 11.63 -6.50 -6.68
N LYS A 480 10.80 -7.17 -5.88
CA LYS A 480 10.64 -8.63 -5.94
C LYS A 480 10.13 -9.09 -7.30
N ASP A 481 9.08 -8.44 -7.82
CA ASP A 481 8.55 -8.77 -9.14
C ASP A 481 9.59 -8.54 -10.24
N ALA A 482 10.39 -7.46 -10.11
CA ALA A 482 11.45 -7.18 -11.08
C ALA A 482 12.59 -8.21 -11.01
N HIS A 483 12.97 -8.70 -9.83
CA HIS A 483 13.94 -9.80 -9.71
C HIS A 483 13.38 -11.10 -10.24
N TRP A 484 12.13 -11.45 -9.93
CA TRP A 484 11.46 -12.63 -10.49
C TRP A 484 11.47 -12.61 -12.03
N ILE A 485 11.20 -11.44 -12.65
CA ILE A 485 11.30 -11.27 -14.10
C ILE A 485 12.75 -11.49 -14.57
N ALA A 486 13.72 -10.88 -13.87
CA ALA A 486 15.13 -11.01 -14.21
C ALA A 486 15.59 -12.48 -14.15
N ASP A 487 15.26 -13.19 -13.07
CA ASP A 487 15.62 -14.60 -12.88
C ASP A 487 14.98 -15.49 -13.94
N THR A 488 13.70 -15.26 -14.27
CA THR A 488 12.99 -15.97 -15.34
C THR A 488 13.67 -15.76 -16.70
N LEU A 489 14.01 -14.52 -17.01
CA LEU A 489 14.67 -14.19 -18.28
C LEU A 489 16.12 -14.69 -18.33
N GLN A 490 16.84 -14.70 -17.21
CA GLN A 490 18.19 -15.28 -17.13
C GLN A 490 18.18 -16.78 -17.41
N GLN A 491 17.17 -17.51 -16.91
CA GLN A 491 16.97 -18.93 -17.24
C GLN A 491 16.71 -19.14 -18.74
N ALA A 492 16.12 -18.15 -19.41
CA ALA A 492 15.90 -18.15 -20.86
C ALA A 492 17.09 -17.60 -21.67
N GLY A 493 18.25 -17.33 -21.03
CA GLY A 493 19.49 -16.91 -21.68
C GLY A 493 19.70 -15.40 -21.81
N TYR A 494 18.81 -14.56 -21.29
CA TYR A 494 19.00 -13.11 -21.30
C TYR A 494 19.93 -12.65 -20.18
N GLN A 495 20.68 -11.59 -20.41
CA GLN A 495 21.32 -10.85 -19.32
C GLN A 495 20.39 -9.75 -18.82
N CYS A 496 20.16 -9.68 -17.50
CA CYS A 496 19.25 -8.72 -16.91
C CYS A 496 19.90 -7.93 -15.79
N ASN A 497 19.61 -6.61 -15.75
CA ASN A 497 20.03 -5.71 -14.69
C ASN A 497 18.80 -4.99 -14.10
N VAL A 498 18.49 -5.24 -12.82
CA VAL A 498 17.36 -4.63 -12.11
C VAL A 498 17.79 -3.31 -11.47
N VAL A 499 17.10 -2.22 -11.85
CA VAL A 499 17.31 -0.88 -11.32
C VAL A 499 16.06 -0.44 -10.56
N SER A 500 16.22 -0.17 -9.26
CA SER A 500 15.14 0.34 -8.41
C SER A 500 15.39 1.80 -8.07
N THR A 501 14.42 2.67 -8.41
CA THR A 501 14.52 4.12 -8.19
C THR A 501 13.35 4.64 -7.34
N PRO A 502 13.53 5.72 -6.55
CA PRO A 502 12.42 6.40 -5.90
C PRO A 502 11.31 6.80 -6.90
N VAL A 503 10.07 6.89 -6.41
CA VAL A 503 8.88 7.17 -7.25
C VAL A 503 9.03 8.48 -8.03
N GLU A 504 9.64 9.51 -7.42
CA GLU A 504 9.86 10.82 -8.04
C GLU A 504 10.79 10.73 -9.26
N GLN A 505 11.88 9.96 -9.14
CA GLN A 505 12.81 9.72 -10.24
C GLN A 505 12.22 8.79 -11.30
N PHE A 506 11.45 7.78 -10.85
CA PHE A 506 10.76 6.84 -11.75
C PHE A 506 9.82 7.55 -12.74
N LYS A 507 9.19 8.65 -12.32
CA LYS A 507 8.34 9.48 -13.20
C LYS A 507 9.11 10.30 -14.24
N GLY A 508 10.42 10.38 -14.11
CA GLY A 508 11.31 11.20 -14.96
C GLY A 508 11.83 10.48 -16.22
N SER A 509 12.95 10.99 -16.76
CA SER A 509 13.61 10.50 -17.98
C SER A 509 14.19 9.09 -17.84
N VAL A 510 14.45 8.61 -16.63
CA VAL A 510 15.04 7.29 -16.35
C VAL A 510 14.25 6.15 -17.01
N ARG A 511 12.92 6.32 -17.18
CA ARG A 511 12.07 5.36 -17.89
C ARG A 511 12.49 5.18 -19.35
N MET A 512 12.90 6.26 -20.03
CA MET A 512 13.29 6.24 -21.45
C MET A 512 14.62 5.51 -21.67
N GLU A 513 15.44 5.39 -20.64
CA GLU A 513 16.72 4.69 -20.67
C GLU A 513 16.60 3.18 -20.42
N SER A 514 15.44 2.72 -19.94
CA SER A 514 15.20 1.34 -19.55
C SER A 514 14.54 0.56 -20.67
N ASP A 515 14.78 -0.77 -20.71
CA ASP A 515 14.21 -1.67 -21.70
C ASP A 515 12.83 -2.17 -21.24
N LEU A 516 12.77 -2.68 -20.00
CA LEU A 516 11.54 -3.16 -19.36
C LEU A 516 11.20 -2.28 -18.16
N ILE A 517 9.92 -1.98 -17.99
CA ILE A 517 9.43 -1.19 -16.85
C ILE A 517 8.36 -2.00 -16.14
N VAL A 518 8.61 -2.31 -14.86
CA VAL A 518 7.70 -3.08 -14.00
C VAL A 518 6.94 -2.12 -13.10
N PHE A 519 5.61 -2.13 -13.21
CA PHE A 519 4.75 -1.26 -12.45
C PHE A 519 3.39 -1.90 -12.15
N SER A 520 2.50 -1.16 -11.46
CA SER A 520 1.13 -1.62 -11.20
C SER A 520 0.11 -0.51 -11.41
N LEU A 521 -1.11 -0.93 -11.71
CA LEU A 521 -2.29 -0.09 -11.80
C LEU A 521 -3.33 -0.61 -10.79
N THR A 522 -3.90 0.28 -10.00
CA THR A 522 -5.05 -0.03 -9.17
C THR A 522 -6.32 0.17 -10.01
N ARG A 523 -7.15 -0.87 -10.09
CA ARG A 523 -8.45 -0.85 -10.77
C ARG A 523 -9.52 -0.53 -9.73
N ASP A 524 -9.65 0.74 -9.44
CA ASP A 524 -10.64 1.31 -8.54
C ASP A 524 -11.63 2.19 -9.33
N GLN A 525 -12.41 3.00 -8.63
CA GLN A 525 -13.32 3.97 -9.29
C GLN A 525 -12.59 4.97 -10.21
N ASP A 526 -11.32 5.25 -9.95
CA ASP A 526 -10.50 6.16 -10.74
C ASP A 526 -9.83 5.45 -11.93
N GLU A 527 -10.19 4.18 -12.22
CA GLU A 527 -9.56 3.34 -13.24
C GLU A 527 -9.45 4.05 -14.59
N GLN A 528 -10.52 4.68 -15.07
CA GLN A 528 -10.50 5.36 -16.37
C GLN A 528 -9.50 6.52 -16.41
N LEU A 529 -9.37 7.28 -15.32
CA LEU A 529 -8.36 8.34 -15.21
C LEU A 529 -6.94 7.76 -15.17
N ARG A 530 -6.74 6.66 -14.44
CA ARG A 530 -5.44 5.99 -14.34
C ARG A 530 -5.02 5.36 -15.67
N LEU A 531 -5.96 4.72 -16.38
CA LEU A 531 -5.71 4.14 -17.70
C LEU A 531 -5.36 5.24 -18.71
N PHE A 532 -6.07 6.36 -18.68
CA PHE A 532 -5.78 7.50 -19.54
C PHE A 532 -4.36 8.03 -19.34
N ASP A 533 -3.97 8.24 -18.07
CA ASP A 533 -2.62 8.73 -17.71
C ASP A 533 -1.54 7.69 -18.06
N LEU A 534 -1.82 6.39 -17.83
CA LEU A 534 -0.96 5.27 -18.18
C LEU A 534 -0.71 5.23 -19.70
N TYR A 535 -1.78 5.14 -20.51
CA TYR A 535 -1.64 4.97 -21.96
C TYR A 535 -1.03 6.21 -22.63
N ARG A 536 -1.34 7.39 -22.13
CA ARG A 536 -0.65 8.61 -22.56
C ARG A 536 0.85 8.57 -22.24
N THR A 537 1.22 7.98 -21.10
CA THR A 537 2.63 7.79 -20.74
C THR A 537 3.29 6.71 -21.60
N LEU A 538 2.59 5.61 -21.86
CA LEU A 538 3.07 4.51 -22.71
C LEU A 538 3.26 4.93 -24.16
N ALA A 539 2.46 5.86 -24.69
CA ALA A 539 2.67 6.45 -26.00
C ALA A 539 4.09 7.00 -26.19
N GLY A 540 4.78 7.41 -25.11
CA GLY A 540 6.19 7.79 -25.14
C GLY A 540 7.19 6.65 -25.37
N HIS A 541 6.80 5.38 -25.17
CA HIS A 541 7.69 4.21 -25.20
C HIS A 541 7.46 3.27 -26.38
N VAL A 542 6.33 3.42 -27.09
CA VAL A 542 5.89 2.52 -28.14
C VAL A 542 6.21 3.05 -29.53
N GLU A 543 6.11 2.21 -30.55
CA GLU A 543 6.36 2.56 -31.93
C GLU A 543 5.42 3.65 -32.46
N HIS A 544 5.86 4.41 -33.48
CA HIS A 544 5.15 5.61 -33.93
C HIS A 544 3.72 5.34 -34.42
N HIS A 545 3.49 4.22 -35.13
CA HIS A 545 2.15 3.86 -35.60
C HIS A 545 1.20 3.58 -34.44
N THR A 546 1.67 2.89 -33.38
CA THR A 546 0.88 2.62 -32.17
C THR A 546 0.57 3.90 -31.41
N VAL A 547 1.49 4.88 -31.40
CA VAL A 547 1.25 6.22 -30.79
C VAL A 547 0.03 6.90 -31.41
N ILE A 548 -0.03 6.93 -32.74
CA ILE A 548 -1.13 7.61 -33.47
C ILE A 548 -2.49 7.02 -33.08
N ASP A 549 -2.58 5.70 -33.02
CA ASP A 549 -3.80 5.01 -32.66
C ASP A 549 -4.19 5.24 -31.19
N ILE A 550 -3.22 5.18 -30.27
CA ILE A 550 -3.46 5.48 -28.87
C ILE A 550 -3.94 6.92 -28.69
N GLU A 551 -3.29 7.90 -29.29
CA GLU A 551 -3.67 9.32 -29.20
C GLU A 551 -5.08 9.55 -29.75
N HIS A 552 -5.42 8.94 -30.88
CA HIS A 552 -6.75 9.02 -31.47
C HIS A 552 -7.84 8.45 -30.53
N LEU A 553 -7.61 7.26 -29.96
CA LEU A 553 -8.55 6.66 -29.01
C LEU A 553 -8.67 7.47 -27.71
N LEU A 554 -7.57 8.03 -27.21
CA LEU A 554 -7.58 8.90 -26.03
C LEU A 554 -8.39 10.19 -26.27
N GLU A 555 -8.33 10.77 -27.48
CA GLU A 555 -9.19 11.91 -27.84
C GLU A 555 -10.68 11.52 -27.87
N GLN A 556 -11.02 10.35 -28.41
CA GLN A 556 -12.38 9.84 -28.38
C GLN A 556 -12.88 9.61 -26.94
N ILE A 557 -12.05 9.02 -26.07
CA ILE A 557 -12.36 8.81 -24.66
C ILE A 557 -12.70 10.12 -23.96
N GLN A 558 -11.95 11.18 -24.20
CA GLN A 558 -12.23 12.49 -23.58
C GLN A 558 -13.59 13.06 -23.95
N ARG A 559 -14.07 12.80 -25.15
CA ARG A 559 -15.33 13.36 -25.69
C ARG A 559 -16.54 12.45 -25.49
N GLN A 560 -16.34 11.17 -25.08
CA GLN A 560 -17.40 10.18 -24.97
C GLN A 560 -18.11 10.27 -23.62
N PRO A 561 -19.43 10.64 -23.59
CA PRO A 561 -20.17 10.76 -22.33
C PRO A 561 -20.41 9.40 -21.64
N ASP A 562 -20.65 8.34 -22.43
CA ASP A 562 -20.97 7.01 -21.90
C ASP A 562 -19.71 6.32 -21.34
N PRO A 563 -19.64 6.04 -20.02
CA PRO A 563 -18.51 5.36 -19.41
C PRO A 563 -18.29 3.93 -19.92
N LEU A 564 -19.32 3.23 -20.39
CA LEU A 564 -19.19 1.88 -20.94
C LEU A 564 -18.48 1.93 -22.30
N ILE A 565 -18.83 2.90 -23.16
CA ILE A 565 -18.16 3.09 -24.44
C ILE A 565 -16.71 3.53 -24.22
N ARG A 566 -16.44 4.41 -23.24
CA ARG A 566 -15.05 4.74 -22.86
C ARG A 566 -14.25 3.50 -22.44
N THR A 567 -14.86 2.59 -21.69
CA THR A 567 -14.22 1.31 -21.31
C THR A 567 -13.87 0.47 -22.54
N GLN A 568 -14.73 0.43 -23.56
CA GLN A 568 -14.43 -0.28 -24.82
C GLN A 568 -13.22 0.34 -25.55
N TYR A 569 -13.10 1.67 -25.58
CA TYR A 569 -11.93 2.31 -26.19
C TYR A 569 -10.64 2.03 -25.39
N PHE A 570 -10.69 2.03 -24.07
CA PHE A 570 -9.55 1.60 -23.26
C PHE A 570 -9.16 0.14 -23.52
N GLN A 571 -10.14 -0.74 -23.69
CA GLN A 571 -9.90 -2.14 -24.05
C GLN A 571 -9.24 -2.27 -25.43
N GLN A 572 -9.64 -1.49 -26.42
CA GLN A 572 -9.00 -1.47 -27.74
C GLN A 572 -7.52 -1.08 -27.67
N ILE A 573 -7.18 -0.07 -26.83
CA ILE A 573 -5.78 0.30 -26.60
C ILE A 573 -5.01 -0.87 -25.96
N GLU A 574 -5.57 -1.49 -24.93
CA GLU A 574 -4.95 -2.61 -24.22
C GLU A 574 -4.73 -3.79 -25.16
N ASP A 575 -5.75 -4.21 -25.89
CA ASP A 575 -5.70 -5.33 -26.83
C ASP A 575 -4.61 -5.13 -27.89
N ARG A 576 -4.46 -3.90 -28.37
CA ARG A 576 -3.41 -3.56 -29.34
C ARG A 576 -2.01 -3.68 -28.73
N LEU A 577 -1.81 -3.09 -27.54
CA LEU A 577 -0.52 -3.17 -26.83
C LEU A 577 -0.12 -4.62 -26.50
N LEU A 578 -1.10 -5.46 -26.15
CA LEU A 578 -0.89 -6.88 -25.89
C LEU A 578 -0.57 -7.64 -27.19
N ALA A 579 -1.31 -7.38 -28.27
CA ALA A 579 -1.12 -8.04 -29.55
C ALA A 579 0.26 -7.76 -30.17
N GLU A 580 0.79 -6.56 -29.94
CA GLU A 580 2.12 -6.14 -30.42
C GLU A 580 3.24 -6.43 -29.40
N TYR A 581 2.92 -7.11 -28.31
CA TYR A 581 3.86 -7.39 -27.20
C TYR A 581 4.58 -6.13 -26.68
N GLN A 582 3.84 -5.03 -26.55
CA GLN A 582 4.34 -3.78 -25.98
C GLN A 582 3.92 -3.62 -24.52
N LEU A 583 2.98 -4.47 -24.06
CA LEU A 583 2.51 -4.62 -22.69
C LEU A 583 2.38 -6.11 -22.37
N HIS A 584 2.75 -6.51 -21.16
CA HIS A 584 2.53 -7.86 -20.63
C HIS A 584 1.92 -7.77 -19.22
N ILE A 585 0.77 -8.40 -19.02
CA ILE A 585 0.10 -8.44 -17.71
C ILE A 585 0.65 -9.63 -16.94
N LEU A 586 1.32 -9.36 -15.82
CA LEU A 586 1.87 -10.39 -14.95
C LEU A 586 0.77 -11.09 -14.16
N TYR A 587 -0.06 -10.31 -13.47
CA TYR A 587 -1.21 -10.81 -12.70
C TYR A 587 -2.16 -9.68 -12.29
N GLU A 588 -3.37 -10.06 -11.89
CA GLU A 588 -4.35 -9.18 -11.27
C GLU A 588 -4.88 -9.84 -10.00
N LYS A 589 -4.90 -9.10 -8.87
CA LYS A 589 -5.32 -9.61 -7.58
C LYS A 589 -6.23 -8.61 -6.87
N PRO A 590 -7.31 -9.08 -6.19
CA PRO A 590 -8.16 -8.22 -5.38
C PRO A 590 -7.46 -7.78 -4.11
N PHE A 591 -7.82 -6.60 -3.58
CA PHE A 591 -7.49 -6.24 -2.21
C PHE A 591 -8.32 -7.06 -1.23
N GLN A 592 -7.67 -7.55 -0.20
CA GLN A 592 -8.32 -8.25 0.91
C GLN A 592 -8.07 -7.50 2.21
N THR A 593 -9.08 -7.40 3.03
CA THR A 593 -8.99 -6.85 4.39
C THR A 593 -9.52 -7.87 5.38
N THR A 594 -8.76 -8.14 6.39
CA THR A 594 -9.16 -9.02 7.50
C THR A 594 -9.33 -8.16 8.76
N TYR A 595 -10.40 -8.36 9.51
CA TYR A 595 -10.68 -7.59 10.71
C TYR A 595 -11.28 -8.45 11.83
N LEU A 596 -11.10 -7.99 13.09
CA LEU A 596 -11.67 -8.66 14.25
C LEU A 596 -13.19 -8.47 14.32
N PRO A 597 -13.93 -9.50 14.80
CA PRO A 597 -15.36 -9.38 15.07
C PRO A 597 -15.74 -8.27 16.04
N SER A 598 -14.80 -7.78 16.86
CA SER A 598 -14.97 -6.61 17.74
C SER A 598 -15.04 -5.28 17.01
N VAL A 599 -14.71 -5.23 15.72
CA VAL A 599 -14.84 -4.03 14.87
C VAL A 599 -16.13 -4.15 14.06
N ARG A 600 -16.94 -3.11 14.05
CA ARG A 600 -18.21 -3.02 13.32
C ARG A 600 -18.17 -1.87 12.34
N GLY A 601 -19.08 -1.89 11.36
CA GLY A 601 -19.20 -0.82 10.37
C GLY A 601 -18.05 -0.75 9.38
N VAL A 602 -17.28 -1.83 9.22
CA VAL A 602 -16.21 -1.91 8.23
C VAL A 602 -16.85 -1.90 6.85
N THR A 603 -16.57 -0.87 6.09
CA THR A 603 -17.03 -0.67 4.71
C THR A 603 -15.88 -0.13 3.88
N PHE A 604 -15.93 -0.34 2.57
CA PHE A 604 -14.98 0.29 1.67
C PHE A 604 -15.58 1.56 1.08
N ASN A 605 -14.75 2.59 0.97
CA ASN A 605 -15.08 3.74 0.15
C ASN A 605 -14.96 3.38 -1.34
N SER A 606 -15.29 4.33 -2.19
CA SER A 606 -15.23 4.16 -3.64
C SER A 606 -13.82 3.88 -4.20
N GLN A 607 -12.76 4.16 -3.44
CA GLN A 607 -11.37 3.84 -3.79
C GLN A 607 -10.93 2.45 -3.29
N GLY A 608 -11.85 1.68 -2.70
CA GLY A 608 -11.56 0.36 -2.12
C GLY A 608 -10.80 0.42 -0.80
N TRP A 609 -10.76 1.57 -0.16
CA TRP A 609 -10.17 1.75 1.17
C TRP A 609 -11.22 1.67 2.26
N VAL A 610 -10.80 1.23 3.43
CA VAL A 610 -11.67 1.21 4.60
C VAL A 610 -12.15 2.62 4.94
N ASP A 611 -13.46 2.81 5.04
CA ASP A 611 -14.05 4.08 5.43
C ASP A 611 -14.11 4.19 6.96
N LEU A 612 -13.20 4.97 7.54
CA LEU A 612 -13.05 5.13 8.98
C LEU A 612 -14.28 5.82 9.64
N ARG A 613 -15.15 6.48 8.88
CA ARG A 613 -16.32 7.20 9.43
C ARG A 613 -17.36 6.28 10.04
N HIS A 614 -17.46 5.07 9.48
CA HIS A 614 -18.49 4.11 9.84
C HIS A 614 -18.02 3.08 10.87
N ILE A 615 -16.73 3.06 11.19
CA ILE A 615 -16.17 2.10 12.16
C ILE A 615 -16.58 2.49 13.59
N TRP A 616 -16.97 1.47 14.36
CA TRP A 616 -17.28 1.60 15.77
C TRP A 616 -17.01 0.28 16.52
N PHE A 617 -16.93 0.36 17.85
CA PHE A 617 -16.68 -0.79 18.71
C PHE A 617 -17.87 -1.05 19.60
N PRO A 618 -18.41 -2.29 19.65
CA PRO A 618 -19.43 -2.65 20.60
C PRO A 618 -18.85 -2.61 22.03
N PRO A 619 -19.65 -2.26 23.04
CA PRO A 619 -19.20 -2.31 24.44
C PRO A 619 -18.78 -3.74 24.76
N LYS A 620 -17.70 -3.88 25.55
CA LYS A 620 -17.32 -5.17 26.12
C LYS A 620 -18.38 -5.51 27.17
N LEU A 621 -19.26 -6.48 26.88
CA LEU A 621 -20.24 -7.03 27.81
C LEU A 621 -19.53 -7.89 28.87
#